data_601bbf57f1578510662e0caa84a0dc18
#
_entry.id   601bbf57f1578510662e0caa84a0dc18
#
_cell.length_a   1.000
_cell.length_b   1.000
_cell.length_c   1.000
_cell.angle_alpha   90.00
_cell.angle_beta   90.00
_cell.angle_gamma   90.00
#
_symmetry.space_group_name_H-M   'P 1'
#
loop_
_entity.id
_entity.type
_entity.pdbx_description
1 polymer ?
#
loop_
_entity_poly.entity_id
_entity_poly.type
_entity_poly.pdbx_seq_one_letter_code
_entity_poly.pdbx_strand_id
1 'polypeptide(L)'
;MLEASENGGTALAQIAQHYLGSAGLFILAATVTLACLKTAVGLITSCAETFSALFPDGPKYRIWAIIFSLVSLLFANLGLSAIISYSLPVLMFLYPLSIALIALALLGKFFGHDRTVYCWTIGFTLIAAVYDLIIALPESVFNAIHGPAIKAFGQQYLPFADLGLGWICPTLIGAAIGLILHFMRGNRVKAVSYTHLRAHETR
;
A
#
# COMPACT_ATOMS: atom_id res chain seq x y z
N MET A 1 20.70 22.36 20.99
CA MET A 1 20.77 21.25 20.03
C MET A 1 19.52 20.43 20.20
N LEU A 2 18.73 20.21 19.12
CA LEU A 2 17.60 19.27 19.17
C LEU A 2 18.21 17.85 19.23
N GLU A 3 17.79 17.07 20.20
CA GLU A 3 18.23 15.68 20.32
C GLU A 3 17.70 14.87 19.13
N ALA A 4 18.46 13.86 18.71
CA ALA A 4 18.00 12.95 17.66
C ALA A 4 16.73 12.24 18.13
N SER A 5 15.62 12.49 17.45
CA SER A 5 14.32 11.96 17.83
C SER A 5 14.13 10.54 17.25
N GLU A 6 13.53 9.65 18.01
CA GLU A 6 13.28 8.26 17.60
C GLU A 6 12.32 8.13 16.42
N ASN A 7 11.41 9.10 16.26
CA ASN A 7 10.44 9.11 15.17
C ASN A 7 9.98 10.53 14.81
N GLY A 8 9.34 10.69 13.65
CA GLY A 8 8.88 11.99 13.17
C GLY A 8 7.87 12.70 14.08
N GLY A 9 7.11 11.97 14.88
CA GLY A 9 6.16 12.55 15.84
C GLY A 9 6.87 13.27 16.98
N THR A 10 7.92 12.67 17.55
CA THR A 10 8.74 13.28 18.61
C THR A 10 9.54 14.46 18.07
N ALA A 11 10.08 14.37 16.84
CA ALA A 11 10.75 15.50 16.19
C ALA A 11 9.80 16.70 16.03
N LEU A 12 8.59 16.49 15.58
CA LEU A 12 7.61 17.53 15.37
C LEU A 12 7.20 18.19 16.70
N ALA A 13 7.06 17.40 17.77
CA ALA A 13 6.77 17.90 19.11
C ALA A 13 7.90 18.78 19.66
N GLN A 14 9.18 18.37 19.48
CA GLN A 14 10.35 19.14 19.89
C GLN A 14 10.42 20.48 19.12
N ILE A 15 10.16 20.47 17.84
CA ILE A 15 10.15 21.69 17.01
C ILE A 15 9.03 22.64 17.49
N ALA A 16 7.81 22.13 17.67
CA ALA A 16 6.68 22.93 18.14
C ALA A 16 6.96 23.56 19.53
N GLN A 17 7.55 22.80 20.43
CA GLN A 17 7.93 23.28 21.75
C GLN A 17 9.05 24.31 21.69
N HIS A 18 10.03 24.12 20.82
CA HIS A 18 11.16 25.06 20.69
C HIS A 18 10.74 26.43 20.20
N TYR A 19 9.85 26.50 19.18
CA TYR A 19 9.45 27.76 18.56
C TYR A 19 8.23 28.43 19.20
N LEU A 20 7.26 27.66 19.67
CA LEU A 20 5.97 28.18 20.17
C LEU A 20 5.71 27.82 21.67
N GLY A 21 6.63 27.11 22.32
CA GLY A 21 6.48 26.70 23.72
C GLY A 21 5.26 25.80 23.95
N SER A 22 4.66 25.91 25.13
CA SER A 22 3.52 25.07 25.54
C SER A 22 2.27 25.29 24.67
N ALA A 23 2.06 26.51 24.15
CA ALA A 23 0.97 26.80 23.23
C ALA A 23 1.11 26.02 21.90
N GLY A 24 2.35 25.93 21.39
CA GLY A 24 2.65 25.14 20.20
C GLY A 24 2.37 23.66 20.37
N LEU A 25 2.74 23.10 21.52
CA LEU A 25 2.43 21.70 21.83
C LEU A 25 0.93 21.42 21.89
N PHE A 26 0.16 22.33 22.50
CA PHE A 26 -1.28 22.17 22.59
C PHE A 26 -1.95 22.21 21.20
N ILE A 27 -1.57 23.19 20.37
CA ILE A 27 -2.08 23.32 18.99
C ILE A 27 -1.70 22.10 18.17
N LEU A 28 -0.45 21.65 18.26
CA LEU A 28 0.04 20.45 17.57
C LEU A 28 -0.75 19.22 18.01
N ALA A 29 -0.92 19.00 19.31
CA ALA A 29 -1.65 17.86 19.84
C ALA A 29 -3.11 17.85 19.35
N ALA A 30 -3.80 18.98 19.40
CA ALA A 30 -5.16 19.09 18.92
C ALA A 30 -5.25 18.82 17.40
N THR A 31 -4.36 19.40 16.62
CA THR A 31 -4.35 19.24 15.15
C THR A 31 -4.07 17.81 14.75
N VAL A 32 -3.04 17.18 15.34
CA VAL A 32 -2.67 15.77 15.05
C VAL A 32 -3.79 14.84 15.47
N THR A 33 -4.38 15.05 16.66
CA THR A 33 -5.50 14.22 17.14
C THR A 33 -6.69 14.27 16.19
N LEU A 34 -7.10 15.46 15.76
CA LEU A 34 -8.21 15.63 14.82
C LEU A 34 -7.90 15.03 13.44
N ALA A 35 -6.69 15.23 12.95
CA ALA A 35 -6.25 14.65 11.68
C ALA A 35 -6.24 13.10 11.72
N CYS A 36 -5.68 12.52 12.78
CA CYS A 36 -5.66 11.07 12.97
C CYS A 36 -7.08 10.49 13.11
N LEU A 37 -7.95 11.17 13.90
CA LEU A 37 -9.33 10.74 14.07
C LEU A 37 -10.10 10.74 12.74
N LYS A 38 -9.97 11.82 11.95
CA LYS A 38 -10.59 11.91 10.62
C LYS A 38 -10.14 10.79 9.70
N THR A 39 -8.82 10.54 9.66
CA THR A 39 -8.24 9.47 8.83
C THR A 39 -8.69 8.10 9.30
N ALA A 40 -8.69 7.83 10.61
CA ALA A 40 -9.12 6.55 11.18
C ALA A 40 -10.60 6.27 10.84
N VAL A 41 -11.48 7.25 11.01
CA VAL A 41 -12.90 7.10 10.65
C VAL A 41 -13.05 6.81 9.16
N GLY A 42 -12.35 7.55 8.29
CA GLY A 42 -12.38 7.32 6.84
C GLY A 42 -11.93 5.93 6.44
N LEU A 43 -10.82 5.44 7.01
CA LEU A 43 -10.30 4.10 6.73
C LEU A 43 -11.22 2.99 7.24
N ILE A 44 -11.73 3.09 8.47
CA ILE A 44 -12.67 2.09 9.05
C ILE A 44 -13.95 2.04 8.21
N THR A 45 -14.50 3.20 7.82
CA THR A 45 -15.68 3.28 6.97
C THR A 45 -15.44 2.60 5.63
N SER A 46 -14.37 2.97 4.94
CA SER A 46 -14.02 2.42 3.63
C SER A 46 -13.78 0.90 3.68
N CYS A 47 -13.09 0.41 4.71
CA CYS A 47 -12.90 -1.03 4.91
C CYS A 47 -14.24 -1.73 5.17
N ALA A 48 -15.07 -1.19 6.07
CA ALA A 48 -16.35 -1.81 6.42
C ALA A 48 -17.32 -1.85 5.23
N GLU A 49 -17.36 -0.80 4.39
CA GLU A 49 -18.14 -0.77 3.16
C GLU A 49 -17.63 -1.80 2.14
N THR A 50 -16.32 -1.86 1.92
CA THR A 50 -15.70 -2.81 0.98
C THR A 50 -15.98 -4.25 1.38
N PHE A 51 -15.78 -4.59 2.67
CA PHE A 51 -16.04 -5.95 3.16
C PHE A 51 -17.53 -6.31 3.16
N SER A 52 -18.42 -5.36 3.47
CA SER A 52 -19.86 -5.56 3.37
C SER A 52 -20.31 -5.80 1.93
N ALA A 53 -19.69 -5.15 0.96
CA ALA A 53 -19.96 -5.37 -0.47
C ALA A 53 -19.37 -6.70 -0.99
N LEU A 54 -18.20 -7.09 -0.47
CA LEU A 54 -17.53 -8.33 -0.87
C LEU A 54 -18.22 -9.59 -0.34
N PHE A 55 -18.85 -9.49 0.82
CA PHE A 55 -19.58 -10.58 1.50
C PHE A 55 -21.05 -10.23 1.71
N PRO A 56 -21.91 -10.33 0.67
CA PRO A 56 -23.32 -9.92 0.76
C PRO A 56 -24.12 -10.73 1.79
N ASP A 57 -23.80 -12.02 1.96
CA ASP A 57 -24.42 -12.93 2.94
C ASP A 57 -23.73 -12.88 4.31
N GLY A 58 -22.74 -12.02 4.48
CA GLY A 58 -21.94 -11.89 5.68
C GLY A 58 -22.50 -10.89 6.70
N PRO A 59 -21.68 -10.51 7.69
CA PRO A 59 -22.04 -9.52 8.69
C PRO A 59 -22.38 -8.16 8.05
N LYS A 60 -23.36 -7.47 8.64
CA LYS A 60 -23.73 -6.11 8.20
C LYS A 60 -22.58 -5.11 8.46
N TYR A 61 -22.58 -4.00 7.73
CA TYR A 61 -21.63 -2.90 7.86
C TYR A 61 -21.22 -2.56 9.31
N ARG A 62 -22.19 -2.47 10.22
CA ARG A 62 -21.92 -2.15 11.64
C ARG A 62 -20.97 -3.16 12.31
N ILE A 63 -21.14 -4.44 12.01
CA ILE A 63 -20.31 -5.50 12.61
C ILE A 63 -18.91 -5.40 12.08
N TRP A 64 -18.72 -5.18 10.78
CA TRP A 64 -17.42 -4.94 10.17
C TRP A 64 -16.71 -3.71 10.75
N ALA A 65 -17.44 -2.60 10.91
CA ALA A 65 -16.90 -1.39 11.53
C ALA A 65 -16.43 -1.64 12.98
N ILE A 66 -17.18 -2.40 13.78
CA ILE A 66 -16.79 -2.77 15.14
C ILE A 66 -15.56 -3.67 15.13
N ILE A 67 -15.51 -4.68 14.26
CA ILE A 67 -14.36 -5.59 14.14
C ILE A 67 -13.10 -4.80 13.81
N PHE A 68 -13.12 -3.94 12.78
CA PHE A 68 -11.96 -3.14 12.40
C PHE A 68 -11.55 -2.15 13.49
N SER A 69 -12.51 -1.57 14.23
CA SER A 69 -12.20 -0.67 15.36
C SER A 69 -11.52 -1.42 16.50
N LEU A 70 -11.99 -2.62 16.86
CA LEU A 70 -11.39 -3.44 17.90
C LEU A 70 -10.00 -3.94 17.51
N VAL A 71 -9.81 -4.37 16.27
CA VAL A 71 -8.51 -4.77 15.74
C VAL A 71 -7.53 -3.59 15.77
N SER A 72 -7.97 -2.41 15.34
CA SER A 72 -7.15 -1.19 15.39
C SER A 72 -6.78 -0.80 16.83
N LEU A 73 -7.71 -0.94 17.77
CA LEU A 73 -7.46 -0.69 19.21
C LEU A 73 -6.41 -1.66 19.77
N LEU A 74 -6.46 -2.93 19.37
CA LEU A 74 -5.46 -3.94 19.77
C LEU A 74 -4.06 -3.55 19.28
N PHE A 75 -3.93 -3.17 18.02
CA PHE A 75 -2.64 -2.72 17.45
C PHE A 75 -2.16 -1.40 18.05
N ALA A 76 -3.05 -0.48 18.42
CA ALA A 76 -2.70 0.79 19.04
C ALA A 76 -1.90 0.63 20.36
N ASN A 77 -2.08 -0.49 21.07
CA ASN A 77 -1.35 -0.80 22.30
C ASN A 77 0.13 -1.19 22.07
N LEU A 78 0.55 -1.47 20.84
CA LEU A 78 1.94 -1.82 20.52
C LEU A 78 2.89 -0.61 20.54
N GLY A 79 2.34 0.59 20.52
CA GLY A 79 3.12 1.83 20.41
C GLY A 79 3.48 2.20 18.96
N LEU A 80 3.71 3.50 18.74
CA LEU A 80 3.92 4.07 17.41
C LEU A 80 5.12 3.47 16.67
N SER A 81 6.26 3.33 17.35
CA SER A 81 7.50 2.82 16.74
C SER A 81 7.35 1.36 16.30
N ALA A 82 6.69 0.52 17.10
CA ALA A 82 6.42 -0.87 16.74
C ALA A 82 5.45 -0.96 15.54
N ILE A 83 4.37 -0.15 15.55
CA ILE A 83 3.42 -0.11 14.44
C ILE A 83 4.13 0.27 13.14
N ILE A 84 4.97 1.29 13.14
CA ILE A 84 5.75 1.71 11.96
C ILE A 84 6.64 0.55 11.50
N SER A 85 7.40 -0.06 12.39
CA SER A 85 8.34 -1.14 12.07
C SER A 85 7.66 -2.35 11.41
N TYR A 86 6.47 -2.73 11.86
CA TYR A 86 5.73 -3.87 11.27
C TYR A 86 4.89 -3.50 10.05
N SER A 87 4.44 -2.24 9.93
CA SER A 87 3.65 -1.81 8.77
C SER A 87 4.49 -1.46 7.56
N LEU A 88 5.74 -1.01 7.74
CA LEU A 88 6.63 -0.67 6.63
C LEU A 88 6.81 -1.81 5.61
N PRO A 89 7.12 -3.06 6.01
CA PRO A 89 7.26 -4.16 5.05
C PRO A 89 5.99 -4.40 4.22
N VAL A 90 4.83 -4.35 4.87
CA VAL A 90 3.53 -4.51 4.20
C VAL A 90 3.29 -3.36 3.22
N LEU A 91 3.61 -2.13 3.62
CA LEU A 91 3.49 -0.96 2.76
C LEU A 91 4.42 -1.07 1.54
N MET A 92 5.69 -1.47 1.74
CA MET A 92 6.66 -1.67 0.66
C MET A 92 6.22 -2.73 -0.34
N PHE A 93 5.47 -3.73 0.11
CA PHE A 93 4.86 -4.73 -0.76
C PHE A 93 3.66 -4.21 -1.54
N LEU A 94 2.77 -3.44 -0.90
CA LEU A 94 1.50 -3.03 -1.49
C LEU A 94 1.63 -1.82 -2.44
N TYR A 95 2.55 -0.88 -2.17
CA TYR A 95 2.61 0.35 -2.95
C TYR A 95 2.96 0.13 -4.44
N PRO A 96 3.93 -0.76 -4.82
CA PRO A 96 4.20 -0.99 -6.23
C PRO A 96 3.01 -1.60 -6.97
N LEU A 97 2.34 -2.55 -6.32
CA LEU A 97 1.15 -3.20 -6.88
C LEU A 97 0.01 -2.20 -7.08
N SER A 98 -0.21 -1.31 -6.11
CA SER A 98 -1.25 -0.28 -6.18
C SER A 98 -0.97 0.71 -7.30
N ILE A 99 0.27 1.20 -7.43
CA ILE A 99 0.67 2.12 -8.50
C ILE A 99 0.53 1.45 -9.86
N ALA A 100 1.01 0.21 -10.01
CA ALA A 100 0.88 -0.54 -11.26
C ALA A 100 -0.59 -0.76 -11.66
N LEU A 101 -1.47 -1.11 -10.71
CA LEU A 101 -2.90 -1.27 -10.96
C LEU A 101 -3.57 0.06 -11.36
N ILE A 102 -3.25 1.16 -10.69
CA ILE A 102 -3.78 2.49 -11.03
C ILE A 102 -3.32 2.88 -12.44
N ALA A 103 -2.03 2.71 -12.76
CA ALA A 103 -1.50 2.99 -14.08
C ALA A 103 -2.19 2.14 -15.17
N LEU A 104 -2.36 0.84 -14.93
CA LEU A 104 -3.08 -0.05 -15.84
C LEU A 104 -4.55 0.34 -16.01
N ALA A 105 -5.22 0.77 -14.93
CA ALA A 105 -6.62 1.22 -15.00
C ALA A 105 -6.75 2.49 -15.84
N LEU A 106 -5.85 3.46 -15.69
CA LEU A 106 -5.82 4.69 -16.47
C LEU A 106 -5.51 4.43 -17.95
N LEU A 107 -4.55 3.55 -18.22
CA LEU A 107 -4.13 3.18 -19.56
C LEU A 107 -5.01 2.11 -20.20
N GLY A 108 -5.94 1.53 -19.45
CA GLY A 108 -6.78 0.40 -19.87
C GLY A 108 -7.55 0.64 -21.15
N LYS A 109 -7.91 1.89 -21.45
CA LYS A 109 -8.58 2.27 -22.71
C LYS A 109 -7.74 1.99 -23.95
N PHE A 110 -6.40 2.02 -23.86
CA PHE A 110 -5.51 1.80 -25.00
C PHE A 110 -5.40 0.33 -25.42
N PHE A 111 -5.61 -0.61 -24.49
CA PHE A 111 -5.54 -2.05 -24.75
C PHE A 111 -6.84 -2.78 -24.39
N GLY A 112 -7.96 -2.05 -24.32
CA GLY A 112 -9.30 -2.61 -24.11
C GLY A 112 -9.48 -3.41 -22.81
N HIS A 113 -8.74 -3.06 -21.74
CA HIS A 113 -8.72 -3.77 -20.45
C HIS A 113 -8.40 -5.28 -20.58
N ASP A 114 -7.51 -5.65 -21.51
CA ASP A 114 -7.15 -7.05 -21.73
C ASP A 114 -6.51 -7.65 -20.48
N ARG A 115 -7.10 -8.75 -20.01
CA ARG A 115 -6.63 -9.50 -18.85
C ARG A 115 -5.16 -9.96 -18.97
N THR A 116 -4.71 -10.22 -20.20
CA THR A 116 -3.33 -10.65 -20.47
C THR A 116 -2.34 -9.58 -20.03
N VAL A 117 -2.57 -8.31 -20.38
CA VAL A 117 -1.71 -7.19 -20.00
C VAL A 117 -1.67 -7.03 -18.48
N TYR A 118 -2.84 -7.10 -17.81
CA TYR A 118 -2.91 -7.03 -16.35
C TYR A 118 -2.11 -8.16 -15.68
N CYS A 119 -2.31 -9.40 -16.11
CA CYS A 119 -1.64 -10.55 -15.50
C CYS A 119 -0.10 -10.49 -15.62
N TRP A 120 0.41 -10.14 -16.78
CA TRP A 120 1.86 -10.04 -16.99
C TRP A 120 2.46 -8.87 -16.22
N THR A 121 1.86 -7.70 -16.30
CA THR A 121 2.35 -6.52 -15.57
C THR A 121 2.35 -6.75 -14.06
N ILE A 122 1.24 -7.20 -13.49
CA ILE A 122 1.13 -7.44 -12.05
C ILE A 122 2.02 -8.61 -11.62
N GLY A 123 2.18 -9.65 -12.44
CA GLY A 123 3.06 -10.78 -12.14
C GLY A 123 4.54 -10.34 -11.98
N PHE A 124 5.04 -9.54 -12.90
CA PHE A 124 6.40 -8.99 -12.80
C PHE A 124 6.54 -7.96 -11.65
N THR A 125 5.53 -7.13 -11.44
CA THR A 125 5.50 -6.20 -10.30
C THR A 125 5.50 -6.94 -8.98
N LEU A 126 4.78 -8.08 -8.88
CA LEU A 126 4.72 -8.89 -7.68
C LEU A 126 6.09 -9.46 -7.29
N ILE A 127 6.89 -9.91 -8.26
CA ILE A 127 8.24 -10.40 -8.01
C ILE A 127 9.10 -9.30 -7.36
N ALA A 128 9.04 -8.08 -7.91
CA ALA A 128 9.76 -6.94 -7.35
C ALA A 128 9.21 -6.50 -5.98
N ALA A 129 7.88 -6.51 -5.81
CA ALA A 129 7.25 -6.19 -4.54
C ALA A 129 7.63 -7.17 -3.41
N VAL A 130 7.78 -8.45 -3.71
CA VAL A 130 8.28 -9.45 -2.75
C VAL A 130 9.73 -9.17 -2.37
N TYR A 131 10.56 -8.74 -3.32
CA TYR A 131 11.92 -8.31 -3.02
C TYR A 131 11.94 -7.10 -2.08
N ASP A 132 11.15 -6.07 -2.35
CA ASP A 132 11.03 -4.87 -1.49
C ASP A 132 10.49 -5.22 -0.09
N LEU A 133 9.53 -6.16 -0.01
CA LEU A 133 9.04 -6.70 1.27
C LEU A 133 10.17 -7.32 2.09
N ILE A 134 10.98 -8.19 1.46
CA ILE A 134 12.07 -8.90 2.14
C ILE A 134 13.11 -7.92 2.69
N ILE A 135 13.48 -6.89 1.93
CA ILE A 135 14.44 -5.88 2.36
C ILE A 135 13.91 -5.01 3.50
N ALA A 136 12.61 -4.75 3.51
CA ALA A 136 11.97 -3.93 4.54
C ALA A 136 11.70 -4.68 5.85
N LEU A 137 11.91 -6.01 5.91
CA LEU A 137 11.71 -6.79 7.13
C LEU A 137 12.63 -6.36 8.27
N PRO A 138 12.18 -6.46 9.54
CA PRO A 138 13.04 -6.23 10.70
C PRO A 138 14.30 -7.10 10.67
N GLU A 139 15.43 -6.55 11.14
CA GLU A 139 16.76 -7.18 11.04
C GLU A 139 16.80 -8.62 11.54
N SER A 140 16.03 -8.94 12.58
CA SER A 140 15.95 -10.30 13.14
C SER A 140 15.43 -11.33 12.14
N VAL A 141 14.40 -10.97 11.35
CA VAL A 141 13.81 -11.84 10.34
C VAL A 141 14.65 -11.80 9.05
N PHE A 142 15.12 -10.62 8.67
CA PHE A 142 15.96 -10.42 7.49
C PHE A 142 17.22 -11.27 7.51
N ASN A 143 17.92 -11.34 8.66
CA ASN A 143 19.11 -12.17 8.82
C ASN A 143 18.80 -13.67 8.81
N ALA A 144 17.64 -14.09 9.31
CA ALA A 144 17.21 -15.49 9.31
C ALA A 144 16.96 -16.06 7.90
N ILE A 145 16.57 -15.21 6.95
CA ILE A 145 16.27 -15.60 5.56
C ILE A 145 17.40 -15.31 4.56
N HIS A 146 18.65 -15.15 5.06
CA HIS A 146 19.81 -14.79 4.22
C HIS A 146 19.60 -13.46 3.46
N GLY A 147 18.96 -12.50 4.09
CA GLY A 147 18.66 -11.17 3.53
C GLY A 147 19.84 -10.45 2.86
N PRO A 148 21.06 -10.46 3.42
CA PRO A 148 22.22 -9.82 2.80
C PRO A 148 22.53 -10.33 1.39
N ALA A 149 22.39 -11.64 1.14
CA ALA A 149 22.60 -12.22 -0.19
C ALA A 149 21.50 -11.80 -1.18
N ILE A 150 20.25 -11.75 -0.72
CA ILE A 150 19.10 -11.28 -1.53
C ILE A 150 19.26 -9.79 -1.88
N LYS A 151 19.72 -8.98 -0.92
CA LYS A 151 19.98 -7.55 -1.13
C LYS A 151 21.09 -7.32 -2.16
N ALA A 152 22.21 -8.05 -2.04
CA ALA A 152 23.30 -7.96 -3.00
C ALA A 152 22.86 -8.35 -4.42
N PHE A 153 22.07 -9.41 -4.55
CA PHE A 153 21.49 -9.82 -5.83
C PHE A 153 20.57 -8.73 -6.42
N GLY A 154 19.69 -8.15 -5.63
CA GLY A 154 18.79 -7.12 -6.10
C GLY A 154 19.51 -5.83 -6.50
N GLN A 155 20.52 -5.40 -5.75
CA GLN A 155 21.35 -4.23 -6.11
C GLN A 155 22.10 -4.43 -7.43
N GLN A 156 22.46 -5.67 -7.78
CA GLN A 156 23.14 -5.98 -9.04
C GLN A 156 22.19 -6.01 -10.24
N TYR A 157 20.95 -6.48 -10.08
CA TYR A 157 20.02 -6.73 -11.19
C TYR A 157 18.85 -5.74 -11.27
N LEU A 158 18.52 -5.05 -10.18
CA LEU A 158 17.41 -4.10 -10.15
C LEU A 158 17.95 -2.66 -10.10
N PRO A 159 17.96 -1.93 -11.23
CA PRO A 159 18.34 -0.52 -11.24
C PRO A 159 17.37 0.26 -10.33
N PHE A 160 17.90 1.22 -9.60
CA PHE A 160 17.16 2.05 -8.64
C PHE A 160 16.63 1.32 -7.39
N ALA A 161 17.12 0.10 -7.10
CA ALA A 161 16.73 -0.63 -5.87
C ALA A 161 17.05 0.17 -4.60
N ASP A 162 18.17 0.89 -4.56
CA ASP A 162 18.57 1.74 -3.42
C ASP A 162 17.63 2.93 -3.17
N LEU A 163 16.89 3.36 -4.19
CA LEU A 163 15.90 4.42 -4.12
C LEU A 163 14.48 3.90 -3.81
N GLY A 164 14.31 2.58 -3.59
CA GLY A 164 13.00 1.96 -3.44
C GLY A 164 12.16 1.93 -4.73
N LEU A 165 12.79 2.18 -5.88
CA LEU A 165 12.15 2.20 -7.20
C LEU A 165 12.52 0.98 -8.06
N GLY A 166 13.07 -0.07 -7.45
CA GLY A 166 13.50 -1.30 -8.13
C GLY A 166 12.36 -2.03 -8.87
N TRP A 167 11.13 -1.80 -8.47
CA TRP A 167 9.94 -2.39 -9.08
C TRP A 167 9.58 -1.81 -10.47
N ILE A 168 10.05 -0.61 -10.82
CA ILE A 168 9.67 0.07 -12.08
C ILE A 168 10.12 -0.73 -13.30
N CYS A 169 11.38 -1.17 -13.34
CA CYS A 169 11.91 -1.91 -14.48
C CYS A 169 11.17 -3.23 -14.72
N PRO A 170 11.00 -4.13 -13.71
CA PRO A 170 10.19 -5.33 -13.89
C PRO A 170 8.76 -5.04 -14.32
N THR A 171 8.12 -4.01 -13.77
CA THR A 171 6.76 -3.62 -14.15
C THR A 171 6.68 -3.19 -15.62
N LEU A 172 7.63 -2.39 -16.09
CA LEU A 172 7.67 -1.97 -17.50
C LEU A 172 7.93 -3.15 -18.44
N ILE A 173 8.81 -4.07 -18.06
CA ILE A 173 9.06 -5.31 -18.83
C ILE A 173 7.77 -6.14 -18.89
N GLY A 174 7.10 -6.35 -17.78
CA GLY A 174 5.82 -7.07 -17.72
C GLY A 174 4.75 -6.40 -18.58
N ALA A 175 4.66 -5.07 -18.55
CA ALA A 175 3.73 -4.31 -19.39
C ALA A 175 4.05 -4.44 -20.87
N ALA A 176 5.33 -4.35 -21.25
CA ALA A 176 5.76 -4.53 -22.64
C ALA A 176 5.45 -5.95 -23.16
N ILE A 177 5.76 -6.98 -22.39
CA ILE A 177 5.41 -8.38 -22.75
C ILE A 177 3.90 -8.54 -22.87
N GLY A 178 3.13 -8.03 -21.93
CA GLY A 178 1.68 -8.08 -21.96
C GLY A 178 1.08 -7.41 -23.19
N LEU A 179 1.60 -6.23 -23.57
CA LEU A 179 1.18 -5.50 -24.78
C LEU A 179 1.55 -6.25 -26.06
N ILE A 180 2.76 -6.79 -26.15
CA ILE A 180 3.19 -7.59 -27.32
C ILE A 180 2.26 -8.79 -27.49
N LEU A 181 1.97 -9.51 -26.43
CA LEU A 181 1.06 -10.66 -26.46
C LEU A 181 -0.39 -10.25 -26.82
N HIS A 182 -0.84 -9.09 -26.36
CA HIS A 182 -2.13 -8.53 -26.73
C HIS A 182 -2.22 -8.29 -28.24
N PHE A 183 -1.23 -7.62 -28.83
CA PHE A 183 -1.19 -7.35 -30.27
C PHE A 183 -1.03 -8.64 -31.10
N MET A 184 -0.27 -9.62 -30.64
CA MET A 184 -0.09 -10.92 -31.32
C MET A 184 -1.36 -11.78 -31.30
N ARG A 185 -2.17 -11.71 -30.25
CA ARG A 185 -3.43 -12.49 -30.16
C ARG A 185 -4.55 -11.94 -31.01
N GLY A 186 -4.42 -10.76 -31.60
CA GLY A 186 -5.42 -10.14 -32.46
C GLY A 186 -6.80 -10.07 -31.80
N ASN A 187 -7.18 -8.92 -31.33
CA ASN A 187 -8.54 -8.41 -31.00
C ASN A 187 -9.64 -9.40 -30.52
N ARG A 188 -9.31 -10.44 -29.77
CA ARG A 188 -10.34 -11.19 -29.03
C ARG A 188 -10.47 -10.61 -27.63
N VAL A 189 -10.95 -9.37 -27.58
CA VAL A 189 -11.33 -8.72 -26.32
C VAL A 189 -12.50 -9.49 -25.74
N LYS A 190 -12.27 -10.36 -24.77
CA LYS A 190 -13.28 -10.64 -23.75
C LYS A 190 -13.24 -9.46 -22.80
N ALA A 191 -14.03 -8.44 -23.08
CA ALA A 191 -14.34 -7.39 -22.13
C ALA A 191 -14.71 -8.07 -20.81
N VAL A 192 -13.95 -7.80 -19.75
CA VAL A 192 -14.37 -8.14 -18.39
C VAL A 192 -15.59 -7.28 -18.14
N SER A 193 -16.76 -7.91 -18.24
CA SER A 193 -18.05 -7.27 -18.04
C SER A 193 -18.11 -6.79 -16.59
N TYR A 194 -17.95 -5.50 -16.36
CA TYR A 194 -18.30 -4.82 -15.13
C TYR A 194 -19.82 -4.76 -14.94
N THR A 195 -20.54 -5.83 -15.28
CA THR A 195 -22.01 -5.87 -15.22
C THR A 195 -22.55 -5.97 -13.79
N HIS A 196 -21.73 -6.15 -12.77
CA HIS A 196 -22.22 -6.27 -11.40
C HIS A 196 -22.29 -4.98 -10.59
N LEU A 197 -21.71 -3.88 -11.05
CA LEU A 197 -21.74 -2.61 -10.32
C LEU A 197 -22.87 -1.66 -10.75
N ARG A 198 -23.53 -1.95 -11.87
CA ARG A 198 -24.61 -1.08 -12.38
C ARG A 198 -26.03 -1.50 -12.00
N ALA A 199 -26.18 -2.64 -11.33
CA ALA A 199 -27.51 -3.15 -10.96
C ALA A 199 -28.07 -2.56 -9.65
N HIS A 200 -27.34 -1.73 -8.92
CA HIS A 200 -27.80 -1.13 -7.67
C HIS A 200 -28.09 0.37 -7.73
N GLU A 201 -27.97 1.01 -8.89
CA GLU A 201 -28.29 2.45 -9.05
C GLU A 201 -29.70 2.74 -9.53
N THR A 202 -30.52 1.70 -9.75
CA THR A 202 -31.93 1.88 -10.15
C THR A 202 -32.84 0.98 -9.31
N ARG A 203 -32.97 1.33 -8.03
CA ARG A 203 -34.16 1.02 -7.22
C ARG A 203 -34.25 1.96 -6.05
#